data_7742dcfebf5f431341f4fa203973b613
#
_entry.id   7742dcfebf5f431341f4fa203973b613
#
_cell.length_a   1.000
_cell.length_b   1.000
_cell.length_c   1.000
_cell.angle_alpha   90.00
_cell.angle_beta   90.00
_cell.angle_gamma   90.00
#
_symmetry.space_group_name_H-M   'P 1'
#
loop_
_entity.id
_entity.type
_entity.pdbx_description
1 polymer ?
#
loop_
_entity_poly.entity_id
_entity_poly.type
_entity_poly.pdbx_seq_one_letter_code
_entity_poly.pdbx_strand_id
1 'polypeptide(L)'
;MLPFKEDLLAENVYIRTFTSDTPEQDLKWHWDEEDRVIEPISTTDWLFQFDNQLPIKIDGKIFIPMGVIHRLIKGTFDLKIKVTKNESKI
;
A
#
# COMPACT_ATOMS: atom_id res chain seq x y z
N MET A 1 -13.54 -3.50 9.71
CA MET A 1 -12.83 -2.20 9.77
C MET A 1 -11.56 -2.28 8.95
N LEU A 2 -11.30 -1.31 8.12
CA LEU A 2 -10.06 -1.25 7.34
C LEU A 2 -8.88 -0.87 8.24
N PRO A 3 -7.68 -1.41 7.99
CA PRO A 3 -6.49 -1.09 8.80
C PRO A 3 -5.88 0.27 8.48
N PHE A 4 -6.56 1.10 7.68
CA PHE A 4 -6.05 2.40 7.26
C PHE A 4 -7.19 3.40 7.13
N LYS A 5 -6.83 4.68 7.20
CA LYS A 5 -7.70 5.79 6.83
C LYS A 5 -7.41 6.15 5.37
N GLU A 6 -8.45 6.46 4.61
CA GLU A 6 -8.31 6.78 3.19
C GLU A 6 -8.98 8.11 2.88
N ASP A 7 -8.25 8.99 2.24
CA ASP A 7 -8.75 10.28 1.77
C ASP A 7 -8.63 10.35 0.25
N LEU A 8 -9.70 10.77 -0.41
CA LEU A 8 -9.71 10.94 -1.86
C LEU A 8 -8.93 12.21 -2.23
N LEU A 9 -7.93 12.07 -3.09
CA LEU A 9 -7.13 13.19 -3.56
C LEU A 9 -7.58 13.66 -4.94
N ALA A 10 -7.87 12.72 -5.83
CA ALA A 10 -8.35 12.96 -7.18
C ALA A 10 -9.02 11.68 -7.68
N GLU A 11 -9.56 11.68 -8.89
CA GLU A 11 -10.15 10.48 -9.45
C GLU A 11 -9.12 9.34 -9.45
N ASN A 12 -9.48 8.23 -8.80
CA ASN A 12 -8.63 7.03 -8.67
C ASN A 12 -7.29 7.26 -7.95
N VAL A 13 -7.17 8.36 -7.21
CA VAL A 13 -5.96 8.68 -6.44
C VAL A 13 -6.34 8.93 -5.00
N TYR A 14 -5.71 8.21 -4.08
CA TYR A 14 -6.05 8.23 -2.66
C TYR A 14 -4.79 8.41 -1.81
N ILE A 15 -4.97 9.05 -0.67
CA ILE A 15 -3.96 9.06 0.37
C ILE A 15 -4.41 8.08 1.45
N ARG A 16 -3.60 7.08 1.72
CA ARG A 16 -3.85 6.11 2.80
C ARG A 16 -2.89 6.33 3.94
N THR A 17 -3.45 6.35 5.13
CA THR A 17 -2.66 6.49 6.36
C THR A 17 -2.84 5.23 7.19
N PHE A 18 -1.73 4.57 7.47
CA PHE A 18 -1.66 3.43 8.40
C PHE A 18 -0.99 3.94 9.67
N THR A 19 -1.67 3.79 10.80
CA THR A 19 -1.09 4.26 12.06
C THR A 19 -0.07 3.26 12.60
N SER A 20 0.85 3.76 13.41
CA SER A 20 1.91 2.92 14.00
C SER A 20 1.38 1.86 14.97
N ASP A 21 0.15 2.02 15.44
CA ASP A 21 -0.50 1.06 16.34
C ASP A 21 -1.38 0.05 15.59
N THR A 22 -1.40 0.08 14.26
CA THR A 22 -2.10 -0.93 13.48
C THR A 22 -1.57 -2.32 13.83
N PRO A 23 -2.44 -3.26 14.25
CA PRO A 23 -1.97 -4.63 14.54
C PRO A 23 -1.40 -5.29 13.29
N GLU A 24 -0.28 -5.98 13.43
CA GLU A 24 0.36 -6.67 12.30
C GLU A 24 -0.58 -7.69 11.64
N GLN A 25 -1.43 -8.32 12.43
CA GLN A 25 -2.40 -9.30 11.92
C GLN A 25 -3.45 -8.68 10.99
N ASP A 26 -3.61 -7.37 10.99
CA ASP A 26 -4.52 -6.68 10.08
C ASP A 26 -3.85 -6.36 8.74
N LEU A 27 -2.53 -6.50 8.64
CA LEU A 27 -1.75 -6.28 7.43
C LEU A 27 -1.60 -7.61 6.70
N LYS A 28 -2.70 -8.07 6.11
CA LYS A 28 -2.80 -9.42 5.55
C LYS A 28 -2.26 -9.48 4.13
N TRP A 29 -1.83 -10.67 3.73
CA TRP A 29 -1.62 -11.00 2.33
C TRP A 29 -2.93 -10.82 1.60
N HIS A 30 -2.90 -10.06 0.49
CA HIS A 30 -4.09 -9.82 -0.32
C HIS A 30 -3.69 -9.49 -1.76
N TRP A 31 -4.69 -9.44 -2.62
CA TRP A 31 -4.54 -9.02 -4.01
C TRP A 31 -5.63 -8.02 -4.35
N ASP A 32 -5.43 -7.26 -5.42
CA ASP A 32 -6.37 -6.22 -5.85
C ASP A 32 -6.94 -6.55 -7.22
N GLU A 33 -8.12 -6.01 -7.50
CA GLU A 33 -8.84 -6.25 -8.75
C GLU A 33 -8.36 -5.35 -9.90
N GLU A 34 -7.48 -4.39 -9.61
CA GLU A 34 -6.92 -3.48 -10.60
C GLU A 34 -5.42 -3.29 -10.35
N ASP A 35 -4.70 -2.82 -11.37
CA ASP A 35 -3.32 -2.39 -11.19
C ASP A 35 -3.28 -1.20 -10.25
N ARG A 36 -2.26 -1.12 -9.43
CA ARG A 36 -2.03 -0.01 -8.52
C ARG A 36 -0.60 0.46 -8.57
N VAL A 37 -0.41 1.74 -8.32
CA VAL A 37 0.90 2.32 -8.04
C VAL A 37 0.84 2.92 -6.65
N ILE A 38 1.78 2.56 -5.81
CA ILE A 38 1.93 3.19 -4.49
C ILE A 38 3.23 3.97 -4.44
N GLU A 39 3.23 5.09 -3.72
CA GLU A 39 4.44 5.84 -3.46
C GLU A 39 4.35 6.52 -2.08
N PRO A 40 5.46 6.61 -1.35
CA PRO A 40 5.45 7.24 -0.04
C PRO A 40 5.30 8.76 -0.17
N ILE A 41 4.56 9.37 0.76
CA ILE A 41 4.45 10.82 0.84
C ILE A 41 5.60 11.38 1.67
N SER A 42 6.06 10.61 2.64
CA SER A 42 7.20 10.97 3.49
C SER A 42 8.07 9.74 3.71
N THR A 43 9.28 9.96 4.21
CA THR A 43 10.21 8.87 4.53
C THR A 43 9.56 7.90 5.52
N THR A 44 9.74 6.61 5.26
CA THR A 44 9.17 5.56 6.10
C THR A 44 10.13 4.39 6.23
N ASP A 45 10.03 3.68 7.34
CA ASP A 45 10.71 2.40 7.55
C ASP A 45 9.78 1.20 7.38
N TRP A 46 8.53 1.43 6.96
CA TRP A 46 7.65 0.34 6.57
C TRP A 46 8.21 -0.33 5.32
N LEU A 47 7.90 -1.62 5.16
CA LEU A 47 8.33 -2.40 4.01
C LEU A 47 7.13 -2.89 3.22
N PHE A 48 7.38 -3.23 1.97
CA PHE A 48 6.41 -3.84 1.06
C PHE A 48 6.94 -5.21 0.65
N GLN A 49 6.06 -6.18 0.49
CA GLN A 49 6.47 -7.52 0.10
C GLN A 49 5.48 -8.14 -0.88
N PHE A 50 5.99 -8.55 -2.04
CA PHE A 50 5.26 -9.45 -2.92
C PHE A 50 5.40 -10.88 -2.41
N ASP A 51 4.38 -11.71 -2.68
CA ASP A 51 4.44 -13.13 -2.36
C ASP A 51 5.66 -13.78 -3.02
N ASN A 52 6.31 -14.68 -2.29
CA ASN A 52 7.52 -15.40 -2.73
C ASN A 52 8.73 -14.49 -3.03
N GLN A 53 8.76 -13.30 -2.49
CA GLN A 53 9.89 -12.38 -2.64
C GLN A 53 10.30 -11.81 -1.28
N LEU A 54 11.52 -11.29 -1.22
CA LEU A 54 11.99 -10.61 -0.02
C LEU A 54 11.30 -9.25 0.13
N PRO A 55 11.11 -8.77 1.36
CA PRO A 55 10.61 -7.43 1.58
C PRO A 55 11.50 -6.36 0.96
N ILE A 56 10.88 -5.30 0.46
CA ILE A 56 11.59 -4.16 -0.14
C ILE A 56 11.21 -2.87 0.57
N LYS A 57 12.11 -1.88 0.50
CA LYS A 57 11.86 -0.55 1.05
C LYS A 57 10.81 0.19 0.22
N ILE A 58 10.04 1.04 0.88
CA ILE A 58 9.10 1.94 0.22
C ILE A 58 9.76 3.31 0.11
N ASP A 59 10.63 3.49 -0.87
CA ASP A 59 11.38 4.73 -1.09
C ASP A 59 11.16 5.34 -2.47
N GLY A 60 10.20 4.82 -3.21
CA GLY A 60 9.79 5.30 -4.51
C GLY A 60 8.51 4.62 -4.95
N LYS A 61 8.18 4.75 -6.22
CA LYS A 61 6.97 4.14 -6.76
C LYS A 61 7.12 2.63 -6.83
N ILE A 62 6.08 1.92 -6.39
CA ILE A 62 5.97 0.47 -6.53
C ILE A 62 4.73 0.19 -7.36
N PHE A 63 4.93 -0.51 -8.48
CA PHE A 63 3.83 -0.97 -9.32
C PHE A 63 3.34 -2.33 -8.81
N ILE A 64 2.03 -2.42 -8.55
CA ILE A 64 1.39 -3.64 -8.06
C ILE A 64 0.42 -4.12 -9.14
N PRO A 65 0.81 -5.16 -9.90
CA PRO A 65 -0.09 -5.70 -10.92
C PRO A 65 -1.36 -6.29 -10.31
N MET A 66 -2.45 -6.17 -11.04
CA MET A 66 -3.72 -6.80 -10.69
C MET A 66 -3.51 -8.29 -10.37
N GLY A 67 -4.12 -8.76 -9.28
CA GLY A 67 -4.11 -10.17 -8.92
C GLY A 67 -2.83 -10.67 -8.24
N VAL A 68 -1.81 -9.83 -8.09
CA VAL A 68 -0.56 -10.25 -7.45
C VAL A 68 -0.66 -10.07 -5.93
N ILE A 69 -0.39 -11.16 -5.21
CA ILE A 69 -0.48 -11.18 -3.75
C ILE A 69 0.67 -10.41 -3.12
N HIS A 70 0.35 -9.54 -2.18
CA HIS A 70 1.30 -8.65 -1.52
C HIS A 70 0.82 -8.24 -0.14
N ARG A 71 1.70 -7.60 0.62
CA ARG A 71 1.38 -7.05 1.93
C ARG A 71 2.32 -5.91 2.30
N LEU A 72 1.91 -5.12 3.30
CA LEU A 72 2.78 -4.20 4.01
C LEU A 72 3.36 -4.86 5.25
N ILE A 73 4.58 -4.48 5.60
CA ILE A 73 5.23 -4.88 6.85
C ILE A 73 5.39 -3.63 7.69
N LYS A 74 4.88 -3.67 8.90
CA LYS A 74 4.80 -2.52 9.79
C LYS A 74 6.18 -1.98 10.17
N GLY A 75 6.29 -0.65 10.13
CA GLY A 75 7.45 0.07 10.61
C GLY A 75 7.22 0.74 11.96
N THR A 76 8.02 1.76 12.27
CA THR A 76 8.05 2.42 13.58
C THR A 76 7.00 3.52 13.71
N PHE A 77 6.82 4.31 12.64
CA PHE A 77 5.93 5.48 12.64
C PHE A 77 4.74 5.24 11.71
N ASP A 78 3.83 6.21 11.66
CA ASP A 78 2.70 6.13 10.73
C ASP A 78 3.21 6.12 9.29
N LEU A 79 2.52 5.37 8.43
CA LEU A 79 2.80 5.33 7.01
C LEU A 79 1.75 6.13 6.26
N LYS A 80 2.20 7.07 5.43
CA LYS A 80 1.33 7.73 4.45
C LYS A 80 1.80 7.42 3.06
N ILE A 81 0.90 6.87 2.26
CA ILE A 81 1.19 6.54 0.86
C ILE A 81 0.11 7.11 -0.05
N LYS A 82 0.53 7.49 -1.25
CA LYS A 82 -0.40 7.80 -2.34
C LYS A 82 -0.66 6.51 -3.11
N VAL A 83 -1.93 6.17 -3.28
CA VAL A 83 -2.35 4.99 -4.03
C VAL A 83 -3.06 5.46 -5.28
N THR A 84 -2.56 5.08 -6.44
CA THR A 84 -3.21 5.33 -7.72
C THR A 84 -3.77 4.00 -8.22
N LYS A 85 -5.08 3.95 -8.40
CA LYS A 85 -5.76 2.78 -8.93
C LYS A 85 -5.94 2.95 -10.43
N ASN A 86 -5.48 2.00 -11.20
CA ASN A 86 -5.61 2.03 -12.65
C ASN A 86 -6.69 1.04 -13.07
N GLU A 87 -7.93 1.52 -13.13
CA GLU A 87 -9.04 0.70 -13.58
C GLU A 87 -8.97 0.59 -15.10
N SER A 88 -8.86 -0.65 -15.56
CA SER A 88 -8.96 -0.93 -16.98
C SER A 88 -10.40 -0.78 -17.41
N LYS A 89 -10.70 0.23 -18.21
CA LYS A 89 -12.01 0.41 -18.84
C LYS A 89 -11.88 0.01 -20.29
N ILE A 90 -12.56 -1.04 -20.61
CA ILE A 90 -12.65 -1.51 -21.99
C ILE A 90 -13.99 -1.08 -22.55
#